data_b3dcb41824782b6e2c00e2ecf00a565d
#
_entry.id   b3dcb41824782b6e2c00e2ecf00a565d
#
_cell.length_a   1.000
_cell.length_b   1.000
_cell.length_c   1.000
_cell.angle_alpha   90.00
_cell.angle_beta   90.00
_cell.angle_gamma   90.00
#
_symmetry.space_group_name_H-M   'P 1'
#
loop_
_entity.id
_entity.type
_entity.pdbx_description
1 polymer ?
#
loop_
_entity_poly.entity_id
_entity_poly.type
_entity_poly.pdbx_seq_one_letter_code
_entity_poly.pdbx_strand_id
1 'polypeptide(L)' 'MAKGIFNVPDVEHIGDILHYESLIKDNGGTQVRHFWNGEEGDECFIVFFAETEEKIKNIKSILENG' A
#
# COMPACT_ATOMS: atom_id res chain seq x y z
N MET A 1 -16.52 -1.78 -6.54
CA MET A 1 -15.14 -1.45 -6.14
C MET A 1 -14.55 -2.51 -5.27
N ALA A 2 -13.31 -2.85 -5.51
CA ALA A 2 -12.61 -3.85 -4.71
C ALA A 2 -11.66 -3.18 -3.72
N LYS A 3 -11.41 -3.84 -2.60
CA LYS A 3 -10.55 -3.35 -1.52
C LYS A 3 -9.30 -4.22 -1.43
N GLY A 4 -8.14 -3.58 -1.27
CA GLY A 4 -6.88 -4.26 -1.07
C GLY A 4 -6.21 -3.82 0.21
N ILE A 5 -5.46 -4.73 0.81
CA ILE A 5 -4.64 -4.44 1.99
C ILE A 5 -3.23 -4.95 1.70
N PHE A 6 -2.26 -4.09 1.90
CA PHE A 6 -0.85 -4.44 1.71
C PHE A 6 -0.09 -4.19 3.01
N ASN A 7 0.62 -5.20 3.48
CA ASN A 7 1.41 -5.10 4.70
C ASN A 7 2.85 -4.76 4.37
N VAL A 8 3.35 -3.67 4.95
CA VAL A 8 4.76 -3.26 4.84
C VAL A 8 5.44 -3.61 6.15
N PRO A 9 6.27 -4.66 6.19
CA PRO A 9 6.99 -5.00 7.42
C PRO A 9 8.18 -4.08 7.61
N ASP A 10 8.62 -3.91 8.84
CA ASP A 10 9.86 -3.18 9.17
C ASP A 10 9.92 -1.77 8.59
N VAL A 11 8.93 -0.96 8.88
CA VAL A 11 8.93 0.44 8.44
C VAL A 11 9.94 1.23 9.27
N GLU A 12 10.94 1.80 8.61
CA GLU A 12 11.99 2.57 9.29
C GLU A 12 11.60 4.05 9.42
N HIS A 13 10.95 4.60 8.40
CA HIS A 13 10.46 5.98 8.43
C HIS A 13 9.28 6.14 7.47
N ILE A 14 8.58 7.25 7.63
CA ILE A 14 7.36 7.52 6.87
C ILE A 14 7.59 7.50 5.35
N GLY A 15 8.79 7.84 4.90
CA GLY A 15 9.13 7.82 3.49
C GLY A 15 8.90 6.45 2.83
N ASP A 16 9.12 5.37 3.57
CA ASP A 16 8.87 4.02 3.06
C ASP A 16 7.40 3.81 2.72
N ILE A 17 6.52 4.31 3.59
CA ILE A 17 5.07 4.21 3.41
C ILE A 17 4.63 5.05 2.23
N LEU A 18 5.11 6.29 2.16
CA LEU A 18 4.73 7.23 1.09
C LEU A 18 5.14 6.72 -0.28
N HIS A 19 6.26 6.01 -0.35
CA HIS A 19 6.72 5.38 -1.58
C HIS A 19 5.69 4.37 -2.10
N TYR A 20 5.20 3.49 -1.23
CA TYR A 20 4.20 2.50 -1.60
C TYR A 20 2.86 3.15 -1.94
N GLU A 21 2.46 4.17 -1.19
CA GLU A 21 1.22 4.90 -1.48
C GLU A 21 1.27 5.55 -2.86
N SER A 22 2.40 6.11 -3.23
CA SER A 22 2.62 6.69 -4.56
C SER A 22 2.45 5.64 -5.66
N LEU A 23 3.07 4.48 -5.48
CA LEU A 23 2.94 3.38 -6.44
C LEU A 23 1.49 2.93 -6.61
N ILE A 24 0.76 2.85 -5.51
CA ILE A 24 -0.65 2.46 -5.55
C ILE A 24 -1.46 3.47 -6.36
N LYS A 25 -1.28 4.76 -6.08
CA LYS A 25 -2.00 5.82 -6.79
C LYS A 25 -1.64 5.87 -8.27
N ASP A 26 -0.38 5.70 -8.59
CA ASP A 26 0.09 5.72 -9.98
C ASP A 26 -0.46 4.56 -10.81
N ASN A 27 -0.87 3.49 -10.14
CA ASN A 27 -1.36 2.29 -10.80
C ASN A 27 -2.88 2.08 -10.65
N GLY A 28 -3.59 3.14 -10.32
CA GLY A 28 -5.05 3.12 -10.33
C GLY A 28 -5.72 2.88 -8.98
N GLY A 29 -4.95 2.84 -7.89
CA GLY A 29 -5.52 2.75 -6.55
C GLY A 29 -6.08 4.09 -6.10
N THR A 30 -7.18 4.05 -5.34
CA THR A 30 -7.85 5.24 -4.82
C THR A 30 -8.12 5.07 -3.33
N GLN A 31 -8.45 6.17 -2.66
CA GLN A 31 -8.77 6.18 -1.23
C GLN A 31 -7.69 5.49 -0.41
N VAL A 32 -6.44 5.80 -0.72
CA VAL A 32 -5.27 5.16 -0.11
C VAL A 32 -5.07 5.68 1.31
N ARG A 33 -4.95 4.77 2.27
CA ARG A 33 -4.73 5.10 3.67
C ARG A 33 -3.71 4.15 4.28
N HIS A 34 -2.90 4.65 5.20
CA HIS A 34 -1.97 3.81 5.92
C HIS A 34 -2.27 3.83 7.42
N PHE A 35 -1.90 2.73 8.08
CA PHE A 35 -2.07 2.56 9.52
C PHE A 35 -0.73 2.12 10.10
N TRP A 36 -0.03 3.06 10.70
CA TRP A 36 1.29 2.86 11.30
C TRP A 36 1.36 3.66 12.60
N ASN A 37 1.91 3.06 13.65
CA ASN A 37 1.99 3.73 14.96
C ASN A 37 3.13 4.74 15.07
N GLY A 38 3.97 4.87 14.04
CA GLY A 38 5.07 5.82 14.02
C GLY A 38 6.36 5.31 14.64
N GLU A 39 6.40 4.05 15.03
CA GLU A 39 7.58 3.47 15.64
C GLU A 39 8.43 2.72 14.61
N GLU A 40 9.72 3.03 14.60
CA GLU A 40 10.69 2.39 13.73
C GLU A 40 10.71 0.88 13.95
N GLY A 41 10.66 0.12 12.87
CA GLY A 41 10.68 -1.34 12.89
C GLY A 41 9.32 -1.99 12.95
N ASP A 42 8.26 -1.24 13.24
CA ASP A 42 6.91 -1.79 13.26
C ASP A 42 6.30 -1.86 11.86
N GLU A 43 5.36 -2.78 11.70
CA GLU A 43 4.69 -2.95 10.42
C GLU A 43 3.64 -1.87 10.17
N CYS A 44 3.34 -1.65 8.90
CA CYS A 44 2.30 -0.73 8.47
C CYS A 44 1.35 -1.46 7.53
N PHE A 45 0.06 -1.18 7.66
CA PHE A 45 -0.94 -1.67 6.71
C PHE A 45 -1.39 -0.53 5.84
N ILE A 46 -1.43 -0.77 4.53
CA ILE A 46 -1.94 0.21 3.59
C ILE A 46 -3.22 -0.35 2.99
N VAL A 47 -4.30 0.41 3.11
CA VAL A 47 -5.62 0.04 2.59
C VAL A 47 -5.90 0.91 1.38
N PHE A 48 -6.39 0.31 0.32
CA PHE A 48 -6.71 1.04 -0.91
C PHE A 48 -7.86 0.36 -1.65
N PHE A 49 -8.40 1.07 -2.63
CA PHE A 49 -9.52 0.57 -3.45
C PHE A 49 -9.13 0.67 -4.92
N ALA A 50 -9.71 -0.22 -5.72
CA ALA A 50 -9.57 -0.18 -7.18
C ALA A 50 -10.87 -0.69 -7.79
N GLU A 51 -11.01 -0.53 -9.10
CA GLU A 51 -12.25 -0.88 -9.79
C GLU A 51 -12.60 -2.36 -9.71
N THR A 52 -11.59 -3.24 -9.77
CA THR A 52 -11.80 -4.70 -9.81
C THR A 52 -10.81 -5.42 -8.92
N GLU A 53 -11.14 -6.68 -8.60
CA GLU A 53 -10.24 -7.57 -7.86
C GLU A 53 -8.93 -7.81 -8.64
N GLU A 54 -9.04 -7.92 -9.95
CA GLU A 54 -7.87 -8.11 -10.79
C GLU A 54 -6.91 -6.93 -10.69
N LYS A 55 -7.46 -5.71 -10.66
CA LYS A 55 -6.67 -4.50 -10.49
C LYS A 55 -5.94 -4.52 -9.15
N ILE A 56 -6.62 -4.96 -8.09
CA ILE A 56 -6.02 -5.11 -6.76
C ILE A 56 -4.83 -6.06 -6.82
N LYS A 57 -4.99 -7.21 -7.46
CA LYS A 57 -3.91 -8.20 -7.60
C LYS A 57 -2.71 -7.63 -8.36
N ASN A 58 -2.99 -6.88 -9.43
CA ASN A 58 -1.93 -6.26 -10.23
C ASN A 58 -1.14 -5.24 -9.41
N ILE A 59 -1.85 -4.41 -8.65
CA ILE A 59 -1.20 -3.40 -7.79
C ILE A 59 -0.33 -4.10 -6.74
N LYS A 60 -0.87 -5.11 -6.07
CA LYS A 60 -0.12 -5.85 -5.04
C LYS A 60 1.14 -6.48 -5.62
N SER A 61 1.06 -7.03 -6.82
CA SER A 61 2.22 -7.60 -7.51
C SER A 61 3.30 -6.55 -7.75
N ILE A 62 2.91 -5.35 -8.15
CA ILE A 62 3.84 -4.24 -8.36
C ILE A 62 4.52 -3.86 -7.04
N LEU A 63 3.75 -3.80 -5.95
CA LEU A 63 4.30 -3.46 -4.64
C LEU A 63 5.30 -4.50 -4.13
N GLU A 64 5.01 -5.77 -4.38
CA GLU A 64 5.89 -6.86 -3.97
C GLU A 64 7.19 -6.90 -4.75
N ASN A 65 7.18 -6.45 -5.99
CA ASN A 65 8.35 -6.45 -6.87
C ASN A 65 9.11 -5.13 -6.87
N GLY A 66 8.51 -4.12 -6.32
CA GLY A 66 9.09 -2.78 -6.28
C GLY A 66 9.67 -2.47 -4.93
#